data_63469820adfb5bde2ad5226bf5385533
#
_entry.id   63469820adfb5bde2ad5226bf5385533
#
_cell.length_a   1.000
_cell.length_b   1.000
_cell.length_c   1.000
_cell.angle_alpha   90.00
_cell.angle_beta   90.00
_cell.angle_gamma   90.00
#
_symmetry.space_group_name_H-M   'P 1'
#
loop_
_entity.id
_entity.type
_entity.pdbx_description
1 polymer ?
#
loop_
_entity_poly.entity_id
_entity_poly.type
_entity_poly.pdbx_seq_one_letter_code
_entity_poly.pdbx_strand_id
1 'polypeptide(L)'
;MTRRFRFVLLLWLGCACACALAGVPERPRFRVAGPAQGLPSSEIKALARDADGYLWIGTVDGLARFDGVDMRVWRHAPGADGGLPGNHVQALLVDAADRVWVAVEGEGVSVLDASRQRFTHYRKATHPALASDDVWALARQGDAVWLGTYDGGLTRIDANGAMRHFSADRDGLPSDTILALATDADGVLWVG
;
A
#
# COMPACT_ATOMS: atom_id res chain seq x y z
N MET A 1 13.10 76.32 -23.12
CA MET A 1 12.36 75.79 -21.92
C MET A 1 12.37 74.32 -21.99
N THR A 2 13.29 73.74 -21.27
CA THR A 2 13.86 72.45 -21.48
C THR A 2 14.20 71.85 -20.12
N ARG A 3 14.16 70.55 -20.00
CA ARG A 3 14.68 69.77 -18.86
C ARG A 3 13.76 69.64 -17.63
N ARG A 4 12.84 68.70 -17.64
CA ARG A 4 12.43 68.01 -16.40
C ARG A 4 11.60 66.76 -16.75
N PHE A 5 12.14 65.80 -17.52
CA PHE A 5 11.48 64.52 -17.78
C PHE A 5 12.53 63.42 -17.98
N ARG A 6 13.38 63.20 -16.98
CA ARG A 6 14.35 62.10 -17.07
C ARG A 6 14.72 61.48 -15.70
N PHE A 7 13.82 61.42 -14.75
CA PHE A 7 14.16 60.86 -13.44
C PHE A 7 13.07 59.93 -12.83
N VAL A 8 12.12 59.42 -13.60
CA VAL A 8 11.07 58.51 -13.06
C VAL A 8 11.18 57.12 -13.63
N LEU A 9 12.14 56.81 -14.48
CA LEU A 9 12.21 55.50 -15.17
C LEU A 9 13.27 54.54 -14.60
N LEU A 10 13.81 54.77 -13.41
CA LEU A 10 14.88 53.93 -12.83
C LEU A 10 14.55 53.33 -11.47
N LEU A 11 13.30 53.38 -11.02
CA LEU A 11 12.87 52.81 -9.72
C LEU A 11 11.94 51.62 -9.84
N TRP A 12 11.76 51.03 -11.04
CA TRP A 12 10.85 49.91 -11.28
C TRP A 12 11.56 48.60 -11.67
N LEU A 13 12.87 48.50 -11.55
CA LEU A 13 13.63 47.28 -11.87
C LEU A 13 14.27 46.60 -10.67
N GLY A 14 13.82 46.89 -9.46
CA GLY A 14 14.39 46.33 -8.22
C GLY A 14 13.54 45.30 -7.48
N CYS A 15 12.35 44.90 -7.99
CA CYS A 15 11.54 43.88 -7.37
C CYS A 15 11.56 42.56 -8.19
N ALA A 16 12.78 42.15 -8.59
CA ALA A 16 13.01 40.82 -9.15
C ALA A 16 13.04 39.83 -8.01
N CYS A 17 11.92 39.15 -7.85
CA CYS A 17 11.74 37.75 -7.48
C CYS A 17 12.93 37.12 -6.73
N ALA A 18 13.02 37.33 -5.44
CA ALA A 18 13.64 36.36 -4.56
C ALA A 18 12.66 35.15 -4.46
N CYS A 19 12.51 34.38 -5.55
CA CYS A 19 12.08 33.00 -5.44
C CYS A 19 13.12 32.32 -4.57
N ALA A 20 12.86 32.23 -3.27
CA ALA A 20 13.59 31.35 -2.41
C ALA A 20 13.50 29.96 -3.04
N LEU A 21 14.55 29.56 -3.73
CA LEU A 21 14.85 28.16 -3.97
C LEU A 21 14.97 27.58 -2.56
N ALA A 22 13.87 27.03 -2.05
CA ALA A 22 13.91 26.13 -0.91
C ALA A 22 14.76 24.95 -1.39
N GLY A 23 16.07 25.08 -1.23
CA GLY A 23 17.02 24.02 -1.55
C GLY A 23 16.59 22.80 -0.77
N VAL A 24 16.49 21.67 -1.44
CA VAL A 24 16.37 20.37 -0.80
C VAL A 24 17.46 20.33 0.28
N PRO A 25 17.14 20.05 1.54
CA PRO A 25 18.14 20.04 2.59
C PRO A 25 19.27 19.09 2.18
N GLU A 26 20.49 19.57 2.15
CA GLU A 26 21.68 18.78 1.73
C GLU A 26 21.89 17.50 2.55
N ARG A 27 21.19 17.38 3.67
CA ARG A 27 21.22 16.19 4.54
C ARG A 27 19.80 15.78 4.90
N PRO A 28 19.31 14.62 4.41
CA PRO A 28 18.02 14.10 4.80
C PRO A 28 17.98 13.87 6.32
N ARG A 29 16.89 14.30 6.96
CA ARG A 29 16.64 14.02 8.37
C ARG A 29 15.83 12.75 8.48
N PHE A 30 16.41 11.71 9.06
CA PHE A 30 15.72 10.44 9.31
C PHE A 30 15.11 10.46 10.72
N ARG A 31 13.88 9.97 10.82
CA ARG A 31 13.25 9.59 12.10
C ARG A 31 13.13 8.07 12.10
N VAL A 32 13.57 7.45 13.17
CA VAL A 32 13.46 6.00 13.35
C VAL A 32 12.18 5.71 14.11
N ALA A 33 11.33 4.85 13.56
CA ALA A 33 10.21 4.25 14.24
C ALA A 33 10.45 2.73 14.32
N GLY A 34 10.59 2.22 15.52
CA GLY A 34 10.90 0.81 15.78
C GLY A 34 10.06 0.24 16.92
N PRO A 35 10.41 -0.92 17.45
CA PRO A 35 9.67 -1.55 18.55
C PRO A 35 9.54 -0.67 19.79
N ALA A 36 10.54 0.18 20.08
CA ALA A 36 10.46 1.16 21.16
C ALA A 36 9.35 2.22 20.99
N GLN A 37 8.89 2.44 19.76
CA GLN A 37 7.78 3.32 19.41
C GLN A 37 6.48 2.55 19.14
N GLY A 38 6.43 1.27 19.50
CA GLY A 38 5.22 0.43 19.38
C GLY A 38 5.11 -0.38 18.10
N LEU A 39 6.12 -0.38 17.21
CA LEU A 39 6.11 -1.23 16.02
C LEU A 39 6.18 -2.71 16.44
N PRO A 40 5.36 -3.63 15.85
CA PRO A 40 5.35 -5.04 16.23
C PRO A 40 6.70 -5.75 16.05
N SER A 41 7.39 -5.42 14.95
CA SER A 41 8.72 -5.94 14.62
C SER A 41 9.53 -4.90 13.85
N SER A 42 10.85 -4.96 13.91
CA SER A 42 11.75 -4.18 13.06
C SER A 42 11.85 -4.74 11.62
N GLU A 43 11.38 -5.96 11.39
CA GLU A 43 11.33 -6.55 10.05
C GLU A 43 10.03 -6.16 9.36
N ILE A 44 10.14 -5.14 8.48
CA ILE A 44 9.03 -4.60 7.71
C ILE A 44 9.01 -5.29 6.36
N LYS A 45 7.84 -5.80 5.96
CA LYS A 45 7.59 -6.45 4.67
C LYS A 45 6.86 -5.55 3.69
N ALA A 46 5.90 -4.77 4.18
CA ALA A 46 5.06 -3.96 3.32
C ALA A 46 4.67 -2.64 3.98
N LEU A 47 4.45 -1.64 3.13
CA LEU A 47 3.94 -0.33 3.51
C LEU A 47 2.77 0.05 2.59
N ALA A 48 1.74 0.65 3.16
CA ALA A 48 0.63 1.24 2.42
C ALA A 48 0.15 2.52 3.11
N ARG A 49 -0.49 3.41 2.37
CA ARG A 49 -1.08 4.63 2.93
C ARG A 49 -2.56 4.65 2.62
N ASP A 50 -3.38 4.99 3.62
CA ASP A 50 -4.82 5.14 3.43
C ASP A 50 -5.21 6.57 3.02
N ALA A 51 -6.53 6.76 2.76
CA ALA A 51 -7.07 8.04 2.32
C ALA A 51 -6.94 9.15 3.37
N ASP A 52 -6.96 8.81 4.65
CA ASP A 52 -6.78 9.73 5.77
C ASP A 52 -5.31 10.10 6.00
N GLY A 53 -4.39 9.41 5.32
CA GLY A 53 -2.95 9.67 5.39
C GLY A 53 -2.20 8.84 6.42
N TYR A 54 -2.86 7.91 7.12
CA TYR A 54 -2.20 6.96 8.00
C TYR A 54 -1.29 6.02 7.24
N LEU A 55 -0.17 5.66 7.85
CA LEU A 55 0.77 4.69 7.31
C LEU A 55 0.47 3.30 7.89
N TRP A 56 0.15 2.36 7.02
CA TRP A 56 0.02 0.95 7.34
C TRP A 56 1.34 0.24 7.15
N ILE A 57 1.73 -0.58 8.13
CA ILE A 57 3.04 -1.24 8.21
C ILE A 57 2.80 -2.71 8.46
N GLY A 58 3.12 -3.54 7.47
CA GLY A 58 3.12 -5.00 7.60
C GLY A 58 4.48 -5.48 8.07
N THR A 59 4.49 -6.27 9.13
CA THR A 59 5.70 -6.83 9.72
C THR A 59 5.58 -8.35 9.86
N VAL A 60 6.67 -9.02 10.22
CA VAL A 60 6.66 -10.46 10.53
C VAL A 60 5.93 -10.80 11.84
N ASP A 61 5.56 -9.80 12.64
CA ASP A 61 4.87 -10.01 13.94
C ASP A 61 3.59 -9.15 14.09
N GLY A 62 2.93 -8.85 12.99
CA GLY A 62 1.65 -8.18 12.98
C GLY A 62 1.55 -7.01 12.03
N LEU A 63 0.36 -6.41 12.01
CA LEU A 63 0.01 -5.22 11.26
C LEU A 63 -0.02 -4.02 12.21
N ALA A 64 0.59 -2.91 11.80
CA ALA A 64 0.51 -1.65 12.53
C ALA A 64 -0.07 -0.55 11.65
N ARG A 65 -0.73 0.43 12.26
CA ARG A 65 -1.11 1.71 11.67
C ARG A 65 -0.49 2.84 12.47
N PHE A 66 0.23 3.72 11.80
CA PHE A 66 0.91 4.87 12.37
C PHE A 66 0.20 6.16 11.95
N ASP A 67 -0.14 7.03 12.90
CA ASP A 67 -0.81 8.30 12.68
C ASP A 67 0.15 9.51 12.68
N GLY A 68 1.45 9.27 12.82
CA GLY A 68 2.46 10.30 12.95
C GLY A 68 3.00 10.45 14.38
N VAL A 69 2.27 9.94 15.38
CA VAL A 69 2.61 9.98 16.81
C VAL A 69 2.52 8.58 17.41
N ASP A 70 1.36 7.93 17.32
CA ASP A 70 1.05 6.67 17.96
C ASP A 70 0.92 5.52 16.96
N MET A 71 1.12 4.28 17.45
CA MET A 71 0.90 3.07 16.69
C MET A 71 -0.26 2.27 17.26
N ARG A 72 -1.22 1.93 16.38
CA ARG A 72 -2.23 0.91 16.65
C ARG A 72 -1.81 -0.40 16.01
N VAL A 73 -1.86 -1.50 16.78
CA VAL A 73 -1.34 -2.81 16.35
C VAL A 73 -2.46 -3.84 16.35
N TRP A 74 -2.47 -4.69 15.31
CA TRP A 74 -3.28 -5.89 15.18
C TRP A 74 -2.35 -7.10 15.12
N ARG A 75 -2.63 -8.09 15.94
CA ARG A 75 -1.95 -9.39 15.96
C ARG A 75 -2.96 -10.52 15.93
N HIS A 76 -2.50 -11.66 15.51
CA HIS A 76 -3.25 -12.88 15.69
C HIS A 76 -3.44 -13.17 17.20
N ALA A 77 -4.70 -13.42 17.58
CA ALA A 77 -5.04 -13.85 18.94
C ALA A 77 -5.75 -15.20 18.83
N PRO A 78 -5.13 -16.31 19.30
CA PRO A 78 -5.76 -17.62 19.25
C PRO A 78 -7.13 -17.64 19.95
N GLY A 79 -8.16 -18.14 19.24
CA GLY A 79 -9.52 -18.20 19.77
C GLY A 79 -10.30 -16.88 19.75
N ALA A 80 -9.74 -15.80 19.22
CA ALA A 80 -10.48 -14.57 18.98
C ALA A 80 -11.04 -14.56 17.56
N ASP A 81 -12.36 -14.56 17.43
CA ASP A 81 -13.02 -14.40 16.15
C ASP A 81 -12.81 -12.95 15.61
N GLY A 82 -12.48 -12.86 14.32
CA GLY A 82 -12.45 -11.58 13.61
C GLY A 82 -11.14 -10.77 13.69
N GLY A 83 -10.04 -11.35 14.19
CA GLY A 83 -8.69 -10.78 14.15
C GLY A 83 -7.89 -11.19 12.90
N LEU A 84 -6.59 -10.88 12.88
CA LEU A 84 -5.68 -11.44 11.88
C LEU A 84 -5.54 -12.95 12.05
N PRO A 85 -5.50 -13.73 10.94
CA PRO A 85 -5.36 -15.17 11.00
C PRO A 85 -3.94 -15.64 11.34
N GLY A 86 -2.95 -14.75 11.21
CA GLY A 86 -1.54 -14.95 11.51
C GLY A 86 -0.83 -13.63 11.68
N ASN A 87 0.44 -13.65 12.08
CA ASN A 87 1.22 -12.43 12.34
C ASN A 87 2.11 -12.02 11.17
N HIS A 88 2.52 -12.96 10.30
CA HIS A 88 3.45 -12.65 9.22
C HIS A 88 2.72 -11.96 8.05
N VAL A 89 2.76 -10.63 8.05
CA VAL A 89 2.16 -9.83 6.98
C VAL A 89 3.15 -9.70 5.82
N GLN A 90 2.81 -10.29 4.67
CA GLN A 90 3.66 -10.33 3.49
C GLN A 90 3.45 -9.14 2.54
N ALA A 91 2.20 -8.74 2.32
CA ALA A 91 1.87 -7.63 1.44
C ALA A 91 0.68 -6.83 1.99
N LEU A 92 0.63 -5.54 1.62
CA LEU A 92 -0.44 -4.61 1.99
C LEU A 92 -0.92 -3.82 0.76
N LEU A 93 -2.22 -3.56 0.73
CA LEU A 93 -2.82 -2.66 -0.24
C LEU A 93 -4.00 -1.93 0.42
N VAL A 94 -4.18 -0.65 0.10
CA VAL A 94 -5.43 0.09 0.38
C VAL A 94 -6.19 0.26 -0.92
N ASP A 95 -7.44 -0.19 -0.96
CA ASP A 95 -8.27 -0.13 -2.15
C ASP A 95 -9.04 1.21 -2.28
N ALA A 96 -9.81 1.36 -3.37
CA ALA A 96 -10.58 2.57 -3.64
C ALA A 96 -11.70 2.84 -2.60
N ALA A 97 -12.16 1.80 -1.89
CA ALA A 97 -13.15 1.90 -0.82
C ALA A 97 -12.50 2.08 0.56
N ASP A 98 -11.21 2.42 0.59
CA ASP A 98 -10.41 2.59 1.82
C ASP A 98 -10.37 1.34 2.71
N ARG A 99 -10.53 0.14 2.13
CA ARG A 99 -10.32 -1.12 2.83
C ARG A 99 -8.85 -1.50 2.79
N VAL A 100 -8.34 -2.09 3.86
CA VAL A 100 -6.95 -2.55 3.92
C VAL A 100 -6.87 -4.04 3.66
N TRP A 101 -6.24 -4.40 2.56
CA TRP A 101 -5.95 -5.77 2.16
C TRP A 101 -4.62 -6.18 2.75
N VAL A 102 -4.62 -7.29 3.46
CA VAL A 102 -3.48 -7.80 4.24
C VAL A 102 -3.22 -9.24 3.80
N ALA A 103 -2.19 -9.47 3.02
CA ALA A 103 -1.73 -10.82 2.71
C ALA A 103 -0.94 -11.34 3.93
N VAL A 104 -1.36 -12.49 4.45
CA VAL A 104 -0.74 -13.15 5.61
C VAL A 104 -0.19 -14.49 5.14
N GLU A 105 1.09 -14.74 5.40
CA GLU A 105 1.82 -15.92 4.92
C GLU A 105 1.07 -17.21 5.24
N GLY A 106 0.76 -18.01 4.19
CA GLY A 106 0.03 -19.29 4.30
C GLY A 106 -1.43 -19.20 4.76
N GLU A 107 -1.97 -17.97 4.94
CA GLU A 107 -3.30 -17.72 5.49
C GLU A 107 -4.23 -16.97 4.50
N GLY A 108 -3.77 -16.79 3.26
CA GLY A 108 -4.50 -16.06 2.23
C GLY A 108 -4.50 -14.55 2.45
N VAL A 109 -5.65 -13.91 2.23
CA VAL A 109 -5.82 -12.47 2.35
C VAL A 109 -6.93 -12.12 3.33
N SER A 110 -6.65 -11.18 4.20
CA SER A 110 -7.61 -10.58 5.13
C SER A 110 -7.89 -9.14 4.71
N VAL A 111 -9.15 -8.74 4.70
CA VAL A 111 -9.58 -7.39 4.35
C VAL A 111 -10.20 -6.73 5.56
N LEU A 112 -9.54 -5.69 6.06
CA LEU A 112 -10.07 -4.83 7.12
C LEU A 112 -10.97 -3.77 6.48
N ASP A 113 -12.19 -3.67 6.96
CA ASP A 113 -13.17 -2.70 6.46
C ASP A 113 -12.71 -1.23 6.69
N ALA A 114 -13.35 -0.28 5.98
CA ALA A 114 -13.03 1.14 6.12
C ALA A 114 -13.28 1.68 7.52
N SER A 115 -14.18 1.05 8.31
CA SER A 115 -14.44 1.42 9.72
C SER A 115 -13.34 0.92 10.67
N ARG A 116 -12.40 0.09 10.17
CA ARG A 116 -11.30 -0.53 10.94
C ARG A 116 -11.78 -1.42 12.10
N GLN A 117 -12.93 -2.06 11.91
CA GLN A 117 -13.56 -2.88 12.97
C GLN A 117 -13.63 -4.36 12.64
N ARG A 118 -13.76 -4.72 11.36
CA ARG A 118 -14.00 -6.11 10.95
C ARG A 118 -13.04 -6.56 9.87
N PHE A 119 -12.48 -7.76 10.06
CA PHE A 119 -11.78 -8.51 9.02
C PHE A 119 -12.72 -9.46 8.29
N THR A 120 -12.58 -9.54 6.98
CA THR A 120 -13.12 -10.60 6.12
C THR A 120 -11.95 -11.39 5.57
N HIS A 121 -12.01 -12.72 5.62
CA HIS A 121 -10.90 -13.58 5.21
C HIS A 121 -11.23 -14.29 3.90
N TYR A 122 -10.28 -14.27 2.99
CA TYR A 122 -10.29 -14.98 1.72
C TYR A 122 -9.20 -16.04 1.76
N ARG A 123 -9.61 -17.31 1.75
CA ARG A 123 -8.75 -18.48 1.75
C ARG A 123 -9.16 -19.44 0.66
N LYS A 124 -8.24 -20.23 0.13
CA LYS A 124 -8.53 -21.28 -0.84
C LYS A 124 -9.63 -22.23 -0.38
N ALA A 125 -9.64 -22.58 0.91
CA ALA A 125 -10.65 -23.48 1.49
C ALA A 125 -12.08 -22.92 1.41
N THR A 126 -12.27 -21.60 1.49
CA THR A 126 -13.58 -20.93 1.45
C THR A 126 -13.86 -20.25 0.12
N HIS A 127 -12.83 -19.94 -0.63
CA HIS A 127 -12.88 -19.27 -1.94
C HIS A 127 -11.94 -20.01 -2.91
N PRO A 128 -12.38 -21.10 -3.54
CA PRO A 128 -11.51 -21.94 -4.38
C PRO A 128 -10.91 -21.24 -5.60
N ALA A 129 -11.48 -20.09 -6.01
CA ALA A 129 -10.91 -19.24 -7.04
C ALA A 129 -9.63 -18.51 -6.58
N LEU A 130 -9.36 -18.46 -5.28
CA LEU A 130 -8.05 -18.14 -4.73
C LEU A 130 -7.20 -19.42 -4.77
N ALA A 131 -6.45 -19.61 -5.84
CA ALA A 131 -5.78 -20.87 -6.13
C ALA A 131 -4.72 -21.29 -5.08
N SER A 132 -4.20 -20.33 -4.30
CA SER A 132 -3.24 -20.52 -3.22
C SER A 132 -3.48 -19.55 -2.06
N ASP A 133 -3.19 -19.99 -0.84
CA ASP A 133 -3.17 -19.14 0.35
C ASP A 133 -1.82 -18.42 0.54
N ASP A 134 -0.81 -18.72 -0.28
CA ASP A 134 0.50 -18.11 -0.23
C ASP A 134 0.57 -16.87 -1.15
N VAL A 135 -0.02 -15.76 -0.68
CA VAL A 135 -0.14 -14.50 -1.42
C VAL A 135 1.04 -13.59 -1.12
N TRP A 136 1.81 -13.26 -2.17
CA TRP A 136 3.05 -12.48 -2.08
C TRP A 136 2.91 -11.05 -2.57
N ALA A 137 2.01 -10.80 -3.51
CA ALA A 137 1.86 -9.49 -4.11
C ALA A 137 0.39 -9.07 -4.20
N LEU A 138 0.15 -7.79 -4.00
CA LEU A 138 -1.15 -7.14 -4.14
C LEU A 138 -1.02 -5.92 -5.03
N ALA A 139 -1.93 -5.74 -5.99
CA ALA A 139 -2.04 -4.53 -6.78
C ALA A 139 -3.50 -4.15 -7.01
N ARG A 140 -3.75 -2.85 -7.21
CA ARG A 140 -5.06 -2.33 -7.57
C ARG A 140 -5.08 -1.91 -9.03
N GLN A 141 -6.12 -2.30 -9.75
CA GLN A 141 -6.38 -1.84 -11.11
C GLN A 141 -7.83 -1.36 -11.21
N GLY A 142 -8.03 -0.06 -11.23
CA GLY A 142 -9.35 0.54 -11.06
C GLY A 142 -9.94 0.16 -9.71
N ASP A 143 -11.12 -0.48 -9.71
CA ASP A 143 -11.79 -0.97 -8.50
C ASP A 143 -11.49 -2.44 -8.20
N ALA A 144 -10.76 -3.12 -9.06
CA ALA A 144 -10.35 -4.50 -8.86
C ALA A 144 -9.04 -4.60 -8.07
N VAL A 145 -8.92 -5.67 -7.27
CA VAL A 145 -7.69 -6.05 -6.57
C VAL A 145 -7.14 -7.33 -7.19
N TRP A 146 -5.84 -7.32 -7.46
CA TRP A 146 -5.10 -8.44 -7.99
C TRP A 146 -4.19 -9.03 -6.92
N LEU A 147 -4.19 -10.34 -6.85
CA LEU A 147 -3.42 -11.14 -5.91
C LEU A 147 -2.46 -12.02 -6.68
N GLY A 148 -1.16 -11.85 -6.47
CA GLY A 148 -0.12 -12.73 -6.98
C GLY A 148 0.27 -13.73 -5.91
N THR A 149 0.35 -15.01 -6.27
CA THR A 149 0.67 -16.10 -5.35
C THR A 149 1.99 -16.78 -5.72
N TYR A 150 2.59 -17.48 -4.77
CA TYR A 150 3.86 -18.17 -4.99
C TYR A 150 3.73 -19.38 -5.92
N ASP A 151 2.56 -20.08 -5.89
CA ASP A 151 2.38 -21.36 -6.56
C ASP A 151 1.02 -21.54 -7.25
N GLY A 152 0.18 -20.50 -7.25
CA GLY A 152 -1.20 -20.58 -7.76
C GLY A 152 -1.53 -19.51 -8.81
N GLY A 153 -0.53 -18.83 -9.37
CA GLY A 153 -0.77 -17.82 -10.39
C GLY A 153 -1.39 -16.54 -9.86
N LEU A 154 -2.32 -15.97 -10.60
CA LEU A 154 -2.89 -14.65 -10.38
C LEU A 154 -4.39 -14.75 -10.14
N THR A 155 -4.92 -14.05 -9.14
CA THR A 155 -6.35 -13.94 -8.89
C THR A 155 -6.78 -12.48 -8.94
N ARG A 156 -7.82 -12.19 -9.69
CA ARG A 156 -8.50 -10.90 -9.71
C ARG A 156 -9.78 -10.98 -8.86
N ILE A 157 -9.99 -9.96 -8.03
CA ILE A 157 -11.21 -9.79 -7.23
C ILE A 157 -11.84 -8.46 -7.66
N ASP A 158 -13.03 -8.52 -8.23
CA ASP A 158 -13.78 -7.34 -8.64
C ASP A 158 -14.43 -6.62 -7.45
N ALA A 159 -14.89 -5.39 -7.65
CA ALA A 159 -15.56 -4.58 -6.62
C ALA A 159 -16.79 -5.28 -6.00
N ASN A 160 -17.49 -6.11 -6.77
CA ASN A 160 -18.64 -6.91 -6.32
C ASN A 160 -18.26 -8.23 -5.63
N GLY A 161 -16.95 -8.49 -5.47
CA GLY A 161 -16.43 -9.72 -4.87
C GLY A 161 -16.30 -10.91 -5.82
N ALA A 162 -16.64 -10.75 -7.11
CA ALA A 162 -16.43 -11.83 -8.09
C ALA A 162 -14.94 -12.09 -8.29
N MET A 163 -14.56 -13.36 -8.31
CA MET A 163 -13.17 -13.78 -8.43
C MET A 163 -12.92 -14.49 -9.76
N ARG A 164 -11.78 -14.18 -10.36
CA ARG A 164 -11.27 -14.89 -11.53
C ARG A 164 -9.81 -15.23 -11.33
N HIS A 165 -9.50 -16.52 -11.53
CA HIS A 165 -8.15 -17.06 -11.48
C HIS A 165 -7.54 -17.18 -12.86
N PHE A 166 -6.22 -16.88 -12.95
CA PHE A 166 -5.39 -16.98 -14.13
C PHE A 166 -4.16 -17.84 -13.82
N SER A 167 -3.79 -18.72 -14.74
CA SER A 167 -2.65 -19.62 -14.58
C SER A 167 -1.82 -19.71 -15.88
N ALA A 168 -0.60 -20.22 -15.75
CA ALA A 168 0.30 -20.43 -16.88
C ALA A 168 -0.33 -21.36 -17.94
N ASP A 169 -0.92 -22.45 -17.50
CA ASP A 169 -1.46 -23.47 -18.40
C ASP A 169 -2.70 -23.02 -19.18
N ARG A 170 -3.53 -22.14 -18.60
CA ARG A 170 -4.84 -21.78 -19.17
C ARG A 170 -4.89 -20.40 -19.78
N ASP A 171 -4.14 -19.47 -19.23
CA ASP A 171 -4.31 -18.04 -19.54
C ASP A 171 -3.01 -17.43 -20.11
N GLY A 172 -1.95 -18.22 -20.24
CA GLY A 172 -0.70 -17.79 -20.86
C GLY A 172 0.20 -16.93 -19.96
N LEU A 173 0.06 -17.04 -18.63
CA LEU A 173 1.04 -16.45 -17.71
C LEU A 173 2.40 -17.13 -17.93
N PRO A 174 3.51 -16.39 -17.81
CA PRO A 174 4.85 -16.98 -17.93
C PRO A 174 5.16 -18.00 -16.82
N SER A 175 4.54 -17.83 -15.65
CA SER A 175 4.71 -18.67 -14.46
C SER A 175 3.48 -18.55 -13.55
N ASP A 176 3.23 -19.56 -12.72
CA ASP A 176 2.28 -19.49 -11.61
C ASP A 176 2.90 -18.92 -10.33
N THR A 177 4.22 -18.65 -10.35
CA THR A 177 4.91 -17.93 -9.27
C THR A 177 4.91 -16.44 -9.58
N ILE A 178 4.13 -15.67 -8.82
CA ILE A 178 3.98 -14.22 -8.98
C ILE A 178 4.46 -13.53 -7.69
N LEU A 179 5.62 -12.88 -7.78
CA LEU A 179 6.28 -12.26 -6.63
C LEU A 179 6.06 -10.74 -6.55
N ALA A 180 5.73 -10.12 -7.68
CA ALA A 180 5.54 -8.68 -7.76
C ALA A 180 4.37 -8.32 -8.67
N LEU A 181 3.61 -7.32 -8.26
CA LEU A 181 2.54 -6.71 -9.04
C LEU A 181 2.65 -5.19 -8.95
N ALA A 182 2.47 -4.52 -10.07
CA ALA A 182 2.36 -3.06 -10.11
C ALA A 182 1.35 -2.63 -11.16
N THR A 183 0.66 -1.52 -10.92
CA THR A 183 -0.21 -0.89 -11.91
C THR A 183 0.39 0.47 -12.25
N ASP A 184 0.57 0.74 -13.54
CA ASP A 184 1.08 2.02 -14.01
C ASP A 184 -0.03 3.09 -14.11
N ALA A 185 0.36 4.31 -14.54
CA ALA A 185 -0.55 5.45 -14.65
C ALA A 185 -1.61 5.25 -15.74
N ASP A 186 -1.36 4.41 -16.73
CA ASP A 186 -2.28 4.08 -17.82
C ASP A 186 -3.22 2.93 -17.45
N GLY A 187 -3.09 2.38 -16.24
CA GLY A 187 -3.91 1.30 -15.73
C GLY A 187 -3.48 -0.09 -16.20
N VAL A 188 -2.28 -0.23 -16.76
CA VAL A 188 -1.72 -1.53 -17.15
C VAL A 188 -1.18 -2.25 -15.92
N LEU A 189 -1.55 -3.52 -15.75
CA LEU A 189 -1.02 -4.38 -14.70
C LEU A 189 0.27 -5.05 -15.18
N TRP A 190 1.34 -4.83 -14.43
CA TRP A 190 2.64 -5.47 -14.60
C TRP A 190 2.75 -6.64 -13.63
N VAL A 191 3.20 -7.76 -14.13
CA VAL A 191 3.29 -9.04 -13.39
C VAL A 191 4.72 -9.55 -13.46
N GLY A 192 5.33 -9.84 -12.30
CA GLY A 192 6.71 -10.32 -12.17
C GLY A 192 6.90 -11.39 -11.10
#